data_4e3ed6f4ef251492af9a19c76fd202f8
#
_entry.id   4e3ed6f4ef251492af9a19c76fd202f8
#
_cell.length_a   1.000
_cell.length_b   1.000
_cell.length_c   1.000
_cell.angle_alpha   90.00
_cell.angle_beta   90.00
_cell.angle_gamma   90.00
#
_symmetry.space_group_name_H-M   'P 1'
#
loop_
_entity.id
_entity.type
_entity.pdbx_description
1 polymer ?
#
loop_
_entity_poly.entity_id
_entity_poly.type
_entity_poly.pdbx_seq_one_letter_code
_entity_poly.pdbx_strand_id
1 'polypeptide(L)'
;MHIASMAGHALNDKGIIADDDIQNLRFAGLLHDIGHGPFSHLFEELLQKKKHSHEDIGKEIILKTTIGDLISKAGYDKGFITKLAFGNSKFQFMNEIISGALSADIMDYLLRDGYFTGAEHAKIDHKRLTNSLDVYKNKLALDKSALVNFESMLISRYQMFKAVYFHKTVELAK
;
A
#
# COMPACT_ATOMS: atom_id res chain seq x y z
N MET A 1 0.86 3.87 -5.69
CA MET A 1 0.22 3.81 -7.03
C MET A 1 1.02 3.01 -8.06
N HIS A 2 2.29 3.33 -8.35
CA HIS A 2 3.07 2.64 -9.41
C HIS A 2 3.24 1.14 -9.13
N ILE A 3 3.70 0.75 -7.95
CA ILE A 3 3.88 -0.67 -7.58
C ILE A 3 2.55 -1.43 -7.56
N ALA A 4 1.46 -0.80 -7.10
CA ALA A 4 0.13 -1.39 -7.17
C ALA A 4 -0.31 -1.65 -8.63
N SER A 5 0.05 -0.76 -9.57
CA SER A 5 -0.15 -0.99 -11.00
C SER A 5 0.65 -2.18 -11.52
N MET A 6 1.92 -2.30 -11.12
CA MET A 6 2.77 -3.45 -11.51
C MET A 6 2.19 -4.78 -11.01
N ALA A 7 1.76 -4.82 -9.74
CA ALA A 7 1.09 -5.99 -9.17
C ALA A 7 -0.21 -6.32 -9.93
N GLY A 8 -1.00 -5.30 -10.26
CA GLY A 8 -2.20 -5.45 -11.07
C GLY A 8 -1.92 -6.05 -12.44
N HIS A 9 -0.94 -5.52 -13.18
CA HIS A 9 -0.57 -6.10 -14.49
C HIS A 9 -0.11 -7.54 -14.37
N ALA A 10 0.73 -7.88 -13.38
CA ALA A 10 1.21 -9.24 -13.18
C ALA A 10 0.07 -10.24 -12.91
N LEU A 11 -0.97 -9.85 -12.17
CA LEU A 11 -2.15 -10.69 -11.95
C LEU A 11 -3.10 -10.72 -13.16
N ASN A 12 -3.18 -9.63 -13.91
CA ASN A 12 -3.97 -9.58 -15.15
C ASN A 12 -3.36 -10.46 -16.24
N ASP A 13 -2.04 -10.44 -16.42
CA ASP A 13 -1.32 -11.32 -17.35
C ASP A 13 -1.55 -12.83 -17.06
N LYS A 14 -1.88 -13.15 -15.80
CA LYS A 14 -2.27 -14.50 -15.37
C LYS A 14 -3.78 -14.76 -15.49
N GLY A 15 -4.57 -13.81 -15.95
CA GLY A 15 -6.02 -13.92 -16.07
C GLY A 15 -6.77 -13.91 -14.72
N ILE A 16 -6.15 -13.43 -13.63
CA ILE A 16 -6.73 -13.44 -12.28
C ILE A 16 -7.66 -12.24 -12.06
N ILE A 17 -7.30 -11.08 -12.62
CA ILE A 17 -8.09 -9.83 -12.53
C ILE A 17 -8.31 -9.23 -13.92
N ALA A 18 -9.30 -8.37 -14.06
CA ALA A 18 -9.61 -7.63 -15.29
C ALA A 18 -8.79 -6.32 -15.39
N ASP A 19 -8.77 -5.71 -16.57
CA ASP A 19 -8.08 -4.42 -16.83
C ASP A 19 -8.59 -3.31 -15.93
N ASP A 20 -9.89 -3.23 -15.68
CA ASP A 20 -10.51 -2.23 -14.79
C ASP A 20 -10.00 -2.39 -13.33
N ASP A 21 -9.67 -3.60 -12.89
CA ASP A 21 -9.15 -3.84 -11.56
C ASP A 21 -7.74 -3.27 -11.37
N ILE A 22 -6.94 -3.21 -12.43
CA ILE A 22 -5.63 -2.54 -12.40
C ILE A 22 -5.83 -1.06 -12.04
N GLN A 23 -6.82 -0.41 -12.64
CA GLN A 23 -7.10 0.99 -12.35
C GLN A 23 -7.69 1.18 -10.95
N ASN A 24 -8.54 0.25 -10.49
CA ASN A 24 -9.04 0.24 -9.12
C ASN A 24 -7.89 0.13 -8.10
N LEU A 25 -6.92 -0.76 -8.32
CA LEU A 25 -5.71 -0.89 -7.50
C LEU A 25 -4.85 0.38 -7.51
N ARG A 26 -4.74 1.06 -8.67
CA ARG A 26 -4.02 2.33 -8.77
C ARG A 26 -4.68 3.43 -7.95
N PHE A 27 -6.01 3.56 -8.02
CA PHE A 27 -6.76 4.51 -7.19
C PHE A 27 -6.63 4.18 -5.71
N ALA A 28 -6.81 2.92 -5.32
CA ALA A 28 -6.66 2.51 -3.93
C ALA A 28 -5.25 2.80 -3.40
N GLY A 29 -4.20 2.45 -4.14
CA GLY A 29 -2.82 2.73 -3.77
C GLY A 29 -2.42 4.21 -3.82
N LEU A 30 -3.20 5.09 -4.48
CA LEU A 30 -3.02 6.55 -4.43
C LEU A 30 -3.70 7.16 -3.20
N LEU A 31 -4.82 6.60 -2.79
CA LEU A 31 -5.75 7.22 -1.85
C LEU A 31 -5.74 6.58 -0.46
N HIS A 32 -5.04 5.46 -0.24
CA HIS A 32 -5.07 4.73 1.03
C HIS A 32 -4.62 5.58 2.24
N ASP A 33 -3.74 6.54 2.01
CA ASP A 33 -3.19 7.43 3.05
C ASP A 33 -3.79 8.85 3.04
N ILE A 34 -4.84 9.10 2.23
CA ILE A 34 -5.38 10.47 2.05
C ILE A 34 -5.95 11.09 3.34
N GLY A 35 -6.26 10.27 4.33
CA GLY A 35 -6.77 10.71 5.63
C GLY A 35 -5.70 11.08 6.64
N HIS A 36 -4.42 10.89 6.33
CA HIS A 36 -3.33 11.27 7.22
C HIS A 36 -3.16 12.79 7.31
N GLY A 37 -3.05 13.29 8.55
CA GLY A 37 -2.71 14.69 8.84
C GLY A 37 -1.19 14.91 8.92
N PRO A 38 -0.77 16.17 9.10
CA PRO A 38 0.62 16.51 9.41
C PRO A 38 1.10 15.77 10.65
N PHE A 39 2.35 15.27 10.64
CA PHE A 39 2.90 14.45 11.73
C PHE A 39 2.04 13.21 12.04
N SER A 40 1.70 12.46 11.02
CA SER A 40 0.69 11.37 10.98
C SER A 40 0.50 10.61 12.28
N HIS A 41 1.57 10.08 12.88
CA HIS A 41 1.48 9.27 14.10
C HIS A 41 1.07 10.06 15.35
N LEU A 42 1.55 11.30 15.49
CA LEU A 42 1.12 12.18 16.60
C LEU A 42 -0.34 12.63 16.42
N PHE A 43 -0.73 12.91 15.19
CA PHE A 43 -2.10 13.28 14.87
C PHE A 43 -3.07 12.12 15.07
N GLU A 44 -2.64 10.89 14.80
CA GLU A 44 -3.43 9.67 15.05
C GLU A 44 -3.78 9.50 16.53
N GLU A 45 -2.85 9.81 17.46
CA GLU A 45 -3.14 9.77 18.90
C GLU A 45 -4.26 10.76 19.29
N LEU A 46 -4.29 11.93 18.65
CA LEU A 46 -5.35 12.93 18.88
C LEU A 46 -6.69 12.47 18.29
N LEU A 47 -6.67 11.85 17.12
CA LEU A 47 -7.86 11.29 16.47
C LEU A 47 -8.47 10.17 17.32
N GLN A 48 -7.64 9.26 17.83
CA GLN A 48 -8.08 8.13 18.67
C GLN A 48 -8.78 8.62 19.95
N LYS A 49 -8.30 9.72 20.56
CA LYS A 49 -9.01 10.35 21.71
C LYS A 49 -10.41 10.82 21.34
N LYS A 50 -10.65 11.15 20.07
CA LYS A 50 -11.96 11.54 19.53
C LYS A 50 -12.73 10.37 18.91
N LYS A 51 -12.24 9.11 19.05
CA LYS A 51 -12.81 7.88 18.45
C LYS A 51 -12.89 7.95 16.92
N HIS A 52 -11.94 8.62 16.27
CA HIS A 52 -11.76 8.65 14.83
C HIS A 52 -10.40 8.06 14.46
N SER A 53 -10.26 7.59 13.24
CA SER A 53 -9.00 7.17 12.64
C SER A 53 -8.74 7.95 11.36
N HIS A 54 -7.48 7.93 10.88
CA HIS A 54 -7.15 8.47 9.55
C HIS A 54 -7.94 7.74 8.45
N GLU A 55 -8.23 6.44 8.64
CA GLU A 55 -9.06 5.69 7.70
C GLU A 55 -10.49 6.23 7.60
N ASP A 56 -11.11 6.65 8.74
CA ASP A 56 -12.45 7.20 8.73
C ASP A 56 -12.48 8.53 7.98
N ILE A 57 -11.46 9.37 8.21
CA ILE A 57 -11.28 10.62 7.46
C ILE A 57 -11.07 10.34 5.97
N GLY A 58 -10.21 9.37 5.63
CA GLY A 58 -9.96 8.97 4.26
C GLY A 58 -11.22 8.48 3.54
N LYS A 59 -12.04 7.66 4.21
CA LYS A 59 -13.34 7.20 3.70
C LYS A 59 -14.27 8.39 3.43
N GLU A 60 -14.35 9.35 4.34
CA GLU A 60 -15.17 10.54 4.15
C GLU A 60 -14.68 11.40 2.99
N ILE A 61 -13.38 11.61 2.87
CA ILE A 61 -12.79 12.37 1.77
C ILE A 61 -13.14 11.72 0.42
N ILE A 62 -12.96 10.42 0.27
CA ILE A 62 -13.25 9.73 -0.99
C ILE A 62 -14.75 9.71 -1.28
N LEU A 63 -15.60 9.48 -0.28
CA LEU A 63 -17.04 9.32 -0.51
C LEU A 63 -17.80 10.64 -0.64
N LYS A 64 -17.38 11.70 0.06
CA LYS A 64 -18.18 12.92 0.27
C LYS A 64 -17.61 14.19 -0.40
N THR A 65 -16.43 14.10 -1.05
CA THR A 65 -15.81 15.28 -1.66
C THR A 65 -15.69 15.17 -3.18
N THR A 66 -15.22 16.23 -3.81
CA THR A 66 -14.96 16.29 -5.27
C THR A 66 -14.04 15.18 -5.77
N ILE A 67 -13.20 14.58 -4.91
CA ILE A 67 -12.36 13.43 -5.29
C ILE A 67 -13.24 12.25 -5.70
N GLY A 68 -14.23 11.91 -4.89
CA GLY A 68 -15.17 10.84 -5.23
C GLY A 68 -16.02 11.15 -6.47
N ASP A 69 -16.37 12.42 -6.66
CA ASP A 69 -17.12 12.84 -7.84
C ASP A 69 -16.29 12.71 -9.13
N LEU A 70 -14.99 13.03 -9.05
CA LEU A 70 -14.05 12.83 -10.17
C LEU A 70 -13.88 11.35 -10.51
N ILE A 71 -13.75 10.49 -9.51
CA ILE A 71 -13.66 9.03 -9.67
C ILE A 71 -14.93 8.51 -10.37
N SER A 72 -16.10 8.90 -9.87
CA SER A 72 -17.38 8.48 -10.45
C SER A 72 -17.59 9.02 -11.87
N LYS A 73 -17.16 10.25 -12.13
CA LYS A 73 -17.21 10.87 -13.48
C LYS A 73 -16.27 10.17 -14.47
N ALA A 74 -15.19 9.58 -13.98
CA ALA A 74 -14.28 8.76 -14.77
C ALA A 74 -14.80 7.32 -15.01
N GLY A 75 -16.00 6.98 -14.51
CA GLY A 75 -16.65 5.68 -14.73
C GLY A 75 -16.30 4.62 -13.67
N TYR A 76 -15.65 4.98 -12.56
CA TYR A 76 -15.27 4.02 -11.52
C TYR A 76 -16.15 4.12 -10.26
N ASP A 77 -16.32 3.01 -9.55
CA ASP A 77 -17.08 2.95 -8.31
C ASP A 77 -16.23 3.44 -7.13
N LYS A 78 -16.49 4.67 -6.67
CA LYS A 78 -15.84 5.25 -5.51
C LYS A 78 -16.04 4.44 -4.23
N GLY A 79 -17.17 3.75 -4.09
CA GLY A 79 -17.47 2.89 -2.95
C GLY A 79 -16.59 1.63 -2.95
N PHE A 80 -16.38 1.02 -4.10
CA PHE A 80 -15.47 -0.12 -4.24
C PHE A 80 -14.01 0.28 -3.99
N ILE A 81 -13.57 1.41 -4.57
CA ILE A 81 -12.21 1.94 -4.37
C ILE A 81 -11.97 2.25 -2.88
N THR A 82 -12.95 2.85 -2.19
CA THR A 82 -12.86 3.09 -0.75
C THR A 82 -12.68 1.81 0.04
N LYS A 83 -13.50 0.78 -0.24
CA LYS A 83 -13.37 -0.53 0.43
C LYS A 83 -12.01 -1.17 0.16
N LEU A 84 -11.49 -1.02 -1.05
CA LEU A 84 -10.19 -1.56 -1.44
C LEU A 84 -9.03 -0.83 -0.74
N ALA A 85 -9.09 0.49 -0.68
CA ALA A 85 -8.06 1.32 -0.04
C ALA A 85 -7.92 1.05 1.46
N PHE A 86 -9.04 0.75 2.14
CA PHE A 86 -9.07 0.56 3.60
C PHE A 86 -9.33 -0.90 4.01
N GLY A 87 -9.01 -1.87 3.16
CA GLY A 87 -8.97 -3.30 3.51
C GLY A 87 -10.33 -3.99 3.69
N ASN A 88 -11.43 -3.40 3.22
CA ASN A 88 -12.79 -3.86 3.44
C ASN A 88 -13.47 -4.41 2.18
N SER A 89 -12.73 -4.71 1.11
CA SER A 89 -13.31 -5.32 -0.09
C SER A 89 -13.46 -6.84 0.07
N LYS A 90 -14.36 -7.45 -0.71
CA LYS A 90 -14.53 -8.90 -0.77
C LYS A 90 -13.32 -9.64 -1.39
N PHE A 91 -12.47 -8.93 -2.11
CA PHE A 91 -11.25 -9.45 -2.72
C PHE A 91 -10.08 -9.23 -1.77
N GLN A 92 -9.87 -10.17 -0.85
CA GLN A 92 -8.86 -10.04 0.19
C GLN A 92 -7.46 -9.86 -0.40
N PHE A 93 -7.10 -10.60 -1.46
CA PHE A 93 -5.81 -10.46 -2.13
C PHE A 93 -5.55 -9.04 -2.67
N MET A 94 -6.60 -8.35 -3.16
CA MET A 94 -6.46 -6.97 -3.62
C MET A 94 -6.24 -6.00 -2.45
N ASN A 95 -6.91 -6.21 -1.31
CA ASN A 95 -6.64 -5.45 -0.09
C ASN A 95 -5.18 -5.65 0.36
N GLU A 96 -4.67 -6.89 0.29
CA GLU A 96 -3.31 -7.25 0.69
C GLU A 96 -2.24 -6.65 -0.24
N ILE A 97 -2.57 -6.40 -1.52
CA ILE A 97 -1.70 -5.63 -2.44
C ILE A 97 -1.53 -4.19 -1.95
N ILE A 98 -2.54 -3.58 -1.36
CA ILE A 98 -2.46 -2.20 -0.88
C ILE A 98 -1.77 -2.14 0.49
N SER A 99 -2.22 -2.94 1.48
CA SER A 99 -1.81 -2.83 2.88
C SER A 99 -1.44 -4.16 3.56
N GLY A 100 -1.03 -5.18 2.79
CA GLY A 100 -0.59 -6.48 3.33
C GLY A 100 0.90 -6.54 3.68
N ALA A 101 1.36 -7.72 4.10
CA ALA A 101 2.77 -7.97 4.42
C ALA A 101 3.73 -7.83 3.22
N LEU A 102 3.21 -8.04 2.01
CA LEU A 102 3.91 -7.84 0.73
C LEU A 102 3.16 -6.76 -0.08
N SER A 103 2.88 -5.64 0.56
CA SER A 103 2.09 -4.58 -0.06
C SER A 103 2.92 -3.68 -0.98
N ALA A 104 2.21 -3.03 -1.89
CA ALA A 104 2.77 -2.00 -2.76
C ALA A 104 3.28 -0.81 -1.94
N ASP A 105 2.64 -0.51 -0.81
CA ASP A 105 3.06 0.54 0.12
C ASP A 105 4.43 0.22 0.75
N ILE A 106 4.59 -0.99 1.33
CA ILE A 106 5.87 -1.41 1.94
C ILE A 106 7.00 -1.37 0.90
N MET A 107 6.78 -1.89 -0.29
CA MET A 107 7.79 -1.87 -1.35
C MET A 107 8.14 -0.44 -1.78
N ASP A 108 7.15 0.47 -1.84
CA ASP A 108 7.37 1.86 -2.25
C ASP A 108 8.17 2.63 -1.19
N TYR A 109 7.73 2.61 0.07
CA TYR A 109 8.43 3.40 1.09
C TYR A 109 9.84 2.86 1.36
N LEU A 110 10.06 1.55 1.34
CA LEU A 110 11.41 0.99 1.51
C LEU A 110 12.37 1.49 0.43
N LEU A 111 11.95 1.50 -0.82
CA LEU A 111 12.78 1.99 -1.93
C LEU A 111 13.02 3.49 -1.85
N ARG A 112 11.98 4.27 -1.58
CA ARG A 112 12.01 5.73 -1.54
C ARG A 112 12.79 6.22 -0.33
N ASP A 113 12.52 5.67 0.85
CA ASP A 113 13.22 6.07 2.06
C ASP A 113 14.68 5.63 2.03
N GLY A 114 14.97 4.43 1.48
CA GLY A 114 16.34 3.99 1.25
C GLY A 114 17.12 4.95 0.35
N TYR A 115 16.49 5.43 -0.73
CA TYR A 115 17.10 6.40 -1.62
C TYR A 115 17.39 7.75 -0.94
N PHE A 116 16.40 8.32 -0.24
CA PHE A 116 16.54 9.65 0.36
C PHE A 116 17.39 9.66 1.64
N THR A 117 17.44 8.55 2.37
CA THR A 117 18.31 8.42 3.58
C THR A 117 19.72 7.97 3.26
N GLY A 118 19.99 7.50 2.04
CA GLY A 118 21.26 6.90 1.67
C GLY A 118 21.51 5.53 2.32
N ALA A 119 20.45 4.87 2.83
CA ALA A 119 20.55 3.54 3.44
C ALA A 119 20.76 2.48 2.35
N GLU A 120 21.99 1.99 2.22
CA GLU A 120 22.37 1.02 1.17
C GLU A 120 21.63 -0.33 1.29
N HIS A 121 21.11 -0.64 2.46
CA HIS A 121 20.43 -1.91 2.77
C HIS A 121 18.98 -1.98 2.28
N ALA A 122 18.42 -0.88 1.77
CA ALA A 122 17.03 -0.82 1.32
C ALA A 122 16.82 -1.21 -0.15
N LYS A 123 17.75 -1.94 -0.73
CA LYS A 123 17.62 -2.45 -2.11
C LYS A 123 16.77 -3.70 -2.12
N ILE A 124 15.58 -3.61 -2.70
CA ILE A 124 14.68 -4.74 -2.92
C ILE A 124 14.39 -4.92 -4.41
N ASP A 125 14.28 -6.16 -4.85
CA ASP A 125 13.84 -6.46 -6.21
C ASP A 125 12.31 -6.49 -6.28
N HIS A 126 11.71 -5.30 -6.25
CA HIS A 126 10.26 -5.14 -6.30
C HIS A 126 9.66 -5.66 -7.61
N LYS A 127 10.41 -5.60 -8.73
CA LYS A 127 9.95 -6.15 -10.02
C LYS A 127 9.79 -7.66 -9.96
N ARG A 128 10.78 -8.35 -9.42
CA ARG A 128 10.71 -9.81 -9.24
C ARG A 128 9.57 -10.19 -8.30
N LEU A 129 9.41 -9.46 -7.19
CA LEU A 129 8.33 -9.70 -6.24
C LEU A 129 6.96 -9.51 -6.89
N THR A 130 6.71 -8.39 -7.57
CA THR A 130 5.42 -8.11 -8.21
C THR A 130 5.09 -9.10 -9.31
N ASN A 131 6.06 -9.47 -10.17
CA ASN A 131 5.85 -10.45 -11.23
C ASN A 131 5.61 -11.88 -10.72
N SER A 132 5.98 -12.16 -9.48
CA SER A 132 5.82 -13.46 -8.83
C SER A 132 4.58 -13.56 -7.95
N LEU A 133 3.75 -12.49 -7.91
CA LEU A 133 2.47 -12.52 -7.18
C LEU A 133 1.51 -13.52 -7.81
N ASP A 134 0.73 -14.16 -6.96
CA ASP A 134 -0.33 -15.09 -7.31
C ASP A 134 -1.48 -15.00 -6.29
N VAL A 135 -2.54 -15.72 -6.49
CA VAL A 135 -3.70 -15.75 -5.59
C VAL A 135 -4.06 -17.18 -5.21
N TYR A 136 -4.19 -17.43 -3.91
CA TYR A 136 -4.65 -18.71 -3.40
C TYR A 136 -5.77 -18.49 -2.37
N LYS A 137 -6.93 -19.09 -2.60
CA LYS A 137 -8.11 -19.00 -1.73
C LYS A 137 -8.45 -17.55 -1.33
N ASN A 138 -8.47 -16.64 -2.31
CA ASN A 138 -8.73 -15.21 -2.14
C ASN A 138 -7.68 -14.46 -1.28
N LYS A 139 -6.50 -15.03 -1.08
CA LYS A 139 -5.36 -14.39 -0.40
C LYS A 139 -4.23 -14.17 -1.39
N LEU A 140 -3.46 -13.11 -1.18
CA LEU A 140 -2.25 -12.87 -1.95
C LEU A 140 -1.23 -13.97 -1.65
N ALA A 141 -0.68 -14.54 -2.70
CA ALA A 141 0.34 -15.57 -2.64
C ALA A 141 1.58 -15.12 -3.40
N LEU A 142 2.71 -15.74 -3.13
CA LEU A 142 3.95 -15.52 -3.84
C LEU A 142 4.44 -16.84 -4.41
N ASP A 143 4.86 -16.83 -5.68
CA ASP A 143 5.53 -17.98 -6.27
C ASP A 143 6.80 -18.35 -5.49
N LYS A 144 6.99 -19.62 -5.23
CA LYS A 144 8.12 -20.14 -4.45
C LYS A 144 9.49 -19.71 -5.01
N SER A 145 9.59 -19.50 -6.33
CA SER A 145 10.82 -19.04 -6.97
C SER A 145 11.28 -17.65 -6.55
N ALA A 146 10.39 -16.85 -5.96
CA ALA A 146 10.69 -15.52 -5.43
C ALA A 146 10.87 -15.46 -3.89
N LEU A 147 10.92 -16.62 -3.22
CA LEU A 147 11.04 -16.68 -1.76
C LEU A 147 12.28 -15.94 -1.25
N VAL A 148 13.43 -16.11 -1.91
CA VAL A 148 14.68 -15.42 -1.54
C VAL A 148 14.55 -13.90 -1.67
N ASN A 149 13.81 -13.41 -2.68
CA ASN A 149 13.56 -11.98 -2.85
C ASN A 149 12.65 -11.43 -1.75
N PHE A 150 11.67 -12.22 -1.30
CA PHE A 150 10.82 -11.87 -0.18
C PHE A 150 11.59 -11.85 1.15
N GLU A 151 12.42 -12.84 1.43
CA GLU A 151 13.32 -12.85 2.60
C GLU A 151 14.25 -11.62 2.59
N SER A 152 14.84 -11.29 1.44
CA SER A 152 15.68 -10.10 1.28
C SER A 152 14.90 -8.82 1.57
N MET A 153 13.64 -8.72 1.14
CA MET A 153 12.77 -7.58 1.46
C MET A 153 12.50 -7.48 2.96
N LEU A 154 12.24 -8.60 3.65
CA LEU A 154 12.03 -8.61 5.11
C LEU A 154 13.29 -8.16 5.86
N ILE A 155 14.47 -8.61 5.43
CA ILE A 155 15.76 -8.20 6.00
C ILE A 155 15.98 -6.70 5.77
N SER A 156 15.75 -6.21 4.55
CA SER A 156 15.84 -4.78 4.22
C SER A 156 14.91 -3.94 5.09
N ARG A 157 13.67 -4.38 5.25
CA ARG A 157 12.69 -3.73 6.15
C ARG A 157 13.19 -3.68 7.59
N TYR A 158 13.67 -4.79 8.12
CA TYR A 158 14.25 -4.85 9.48
C TYR A 158 15.41 -3.87 9.64
N GLN A 159 16.32 -3.81 8.67
CA GLN A 159 17.47 -2.91 8.71
C GLN A 159 17.04 -1.43 8.65
N MET A 160 16.04 -1.09 7.84
CA MET A 160 15.47 0.26 7.77
C MET A 160 14.82 0.66 9.10
N PHE A 161 14.08 -0.23 9.75
CA PHE A 161 13.54 0.05 11.07
C PHE A 161 14.64 0.36 12.09
N LYS A 162 15.72 -0.42 12.08
CA LYS A 162 16.84 -0.25 13.02
C LYS A 162 17.68 1.00 12.74
N ALA A 163 17.98 1.27 11.45
CA ALA A 163 18.91 2.32 11.07
C ALA A 163 18.24 3.70 10.89
N VAL A 164 16.96 3.73 10.52
CA VAL A 164 16.26 4.96 10.14
C VAL A 164 15.07 5.21 11.06
N TYR A 165 14.06 4.34 11.08
CA TYR A 165 12.77 4.64 11.74
C TYR A 165 12.86 4.70 13.26
N PHE A 166 13.70 3.87 13.88
CA PHE A 166 13.98 3.86 15.33
C PHE A 166 15.27 4.60 15.70
N HIS A 167 15.81 5.42 14.79
CA HIS A 167 16.98 6.22 15.13
C HIS A 167 16.60 7.30 16.14
N LYS A 168 17.45 7.48 17.17
CA LYS A 168 17.17 8.43 18.26
C LYS A 168 16.79 9.84 17.81
N THR A 169 17.42 10.34 16.76
CA THR A 169 17.12 11.68 16.21
C THR A 169 15.71 11.73 15.60
N VAL A 170 15.27 10.65 14.96
CA VAL A 170 13.92 10.56 14.38
C VAL A 170 12.88 10.45 15.49
N GLU A 171 13.17 9.69 16.54
CA GLU A 171 12.29 9.57 17.73
C GLU A 171 12.14 10.90 18.48
N LEU A 172 13.21 11.70 18.53
CA LEU A 172 13.17 13.03 19.18
C LEU A 172 12.46 14.10 18.31
N ALA A 173 12.31 13.85 17.02
CA ALA A 173 11.62 14.74 16.08
C ALA A 173 10.12 14.46 15.95
N LYS A 174 9.64 13.36 16.54
CA LYS A 174 8.22 13.01 16.64
C LYS A 174 7.60 13.65 17.87
#